data_445eb880a5ae0d4da4790f750aae6eea
#
_entry.id   445eb880a5ae0d4da4790f750aae6eea
#
_cell.length_a   1.000
_cell.length_b   1.000
_cell.length_c   1.000
_cell.angle_alpha   90.00
_cell.angle_beta   90.00
_cell.angle_gamma   90.00
#
_symmetry.space_group_name_H-M   'P 1'
#
loop_
_entity.id
_entity.type
_entity.pdbx_description
1 polymer ?
#
loop_
_entity_poly.entity_id
_entity_poly.type
_entity_poly.pdbx_seq_one_letter_code
_entity_poly.pdbx_strand_id
1 'polypeptide(L)'
;LLSLQEEKQYFMNDNSKYGVFIIEFLRADDCADGEILSQILELSNIDVIYKWANNKIHLAELLQEFKKSKFRYLHISCHANETSLEINGDEITNSEFESISKDVLKNRRIFLSACKAANRDLAARLVSKNNAYSLLGVPINLRFDKSALFWPCFYHLINEIDASKMRREDIVETVKKCVNLFNIPVNYYAKSNYPNKLRRFKIRVG
;
A
#
# COMPACT_ATOMS: atom_id res chain seq x y z
N LEU A 1 15.74 -15.95 7.15
CA LEU A 1 14.65 -16.54 6.38
C LEU A 1 13.67 -17.13 7.36
N LEU A 2 12.47 -16.53 7.49
CA LEU A 2 11.33 -17.27 8.01
C LEU A 2 11.20 -18.48 7.10
N SER A 3 11.10 -19.66 7.67
CA SER A 3 10.84 -20.85 6.89
C SER A 3 9.49 -20.67 6.18
N LEU A 4 9.30 -21.28 5.03
CA LEU A 4 8.00 -21.31 4.34
C LEU A 4 6.87 -21.82 5.25
N GLN A 5 7.21 -22.55 6.32
CA GLN A 5 6.28 -23.00 7.35
C GLN A 5 5.85 -21.88 8.29
N GLU A 6 6.76 -20.97 8.70
CA GLU A 6 6.42 -19.83 9.58
C GLU A 6 5.62 -18.77 8.84
N GLU A 7 5.86 -18.54 7.54
CA GLU A 7 4.98 -17.70 6.72
C GLU A 7 3.59 -18.34 6.58
N LYS A 8 3.50 -19.65 6.35
CA LYS A 8 2.21 -20.34 6.31
C LYS A 8 1.46 -20.25 7.65
N GLN A 9 2.14 -20.45 8.77
CA GLN A 9 1.52 -20.40 10.10
C GLN A 9 1.07 -18.97 10.47
N TYR A 10 1.79 -17.94 10.02
CA TYR A 10 1.42 -16.55 10.23
C TYR A 10 0.14 -16.16 9.49
N PHE A 11 -0.09 -16.71 8.29
CA PHE A 11 -1.30 -16.49 7.50
C PHE A 11 -2.47 -17.37 7.92
N MET A 12 -2.24 -18.52 8.56
CA MET A 12 -3.32 -19.43 9.00
C MET A 12 -4.11 -18.91 10.21
N ASN A 13 -3.53 -18.03 11.02
CA ASN A 13 -4.19 -17.44 12.19
C ASN A 13 -4.82 -16.06 11.95
N ASP A 14 -4.73 -15.53 10.74
CA ASP A 14 -5.33 -14.24 10.37
C ASP A 14 -6.58 -14.50 9.52
N ASN A 15 -7.76 -14.23 10.07
CA ASN A 15 -9.05 -14.26 9.35
C ASN A 15 -9.14 -13.24 8.20
N SER A 16 -8.00 -12.72 7.71
CA SER A 16 -7.97 -11.78 6.60
C SER A 16 -8.11 -12.50 5.26
N LYS A 17 -8.88 -11.92 4.35
CA LYS A 17 -9.12 -12.43 3.00
C LYS A 17 -8.32 -11.64 1.94
N TYR A 18 -8.09 -12.27 0.79
CA TYR A 18 -7.61 -11.54 -0.38
C TYR A 18 -8.64 -10.45 -0.74
N GLY A 19 -8.17 -9.28 -1.07
CA GLY A 19 -8.97 -8.14 -1.47
C GLY A 19 -8.21 -6.85 -1.24
N VAL A 20 -8.53 -5.83 -2.02
CA VAL A 20 -7.88 -4.52 -1.98
C VAL A 20 -8.89 -3.48 -1.49
N PHE A 21 -8.59 -2.82 -0.39
CA PHE A 21 -9.35 -1.67 0.09
C PHE A 21 -8.60 -0.41 -0.35
N ILE A 22 -9.23 0.38 -1.21
CA ILE A 22 -8.65 1.61 -1.75
C ILE A 22 -9.25 2.78 -1.00
N ILE A 23 -8.39 3.62 -0.42
CA ILE A 23 -8.78 4.93 0.13
C ILE A 23 -8.09 6.00 -0.71
N GLU A 24 -8.89 6.85 -1.35
CA GLU A 24 -8.42 7.96 -2.15
C GLU A 24 -8.82 9.27 -1.51
N PHE A 25 -7.89 10.24 -1.49
CA PHE A 25 -8.13 11.60 -1.05
C PHE A 25 -7.24 12.55 -1.84
N LEU A 26 -7.85 13.17 -2.82
CA LEU A 26 -7.23 14.09 -3.78
C LEU A 26 -7.99 15.43 -3.75
N ARG A 27 -7.51 16.41 -4.48
CA ARG A 27 -8.25 17.64 -4.74
C ARG A 27 -9.30 17.38 -5.82
N ALA A 28 -10.34 18.19 -5.84
CA ALA A 28 -11.48 18.03 -6.76
C ALA A 28 -11.10 17.96 -8.25
N ASP A 29 -10.01 18.63 -8.63
CA ASP A 29 -9.55 18.76 -10.03
C ASP A 29 -8.49 17.68 -10.40
N ASP A 30 -8.12 16.83 -9.46
CA ASP A 30 -7.13 15.79 -9.70
C ASP A 30 -7.75 14.56 -10.40
N CYS A 31 -6.89 13.79 -11.06
CA CYS A 31 -7.30 12.52 -11.65
C CYS A 31 -7.40 11.44 -10.57
N ALA A 32 -8.59 10.88 -10.40
CA ALA A 32 -8.88 9.81 -9.44
C ALA A 32 -8.26 8.45 -9.90
N ASP A 33 -6.95 8.30 -9.74
CA ASP A 33 -6.23 7.09 -10.15
C ASP A 33 -6.58 5.87 -9.31
N GLY A 34 -7.03 6.05 -8.07
CA GLY A 34 -7.58 5.00 -7.20
C GLY A 34 -8.94 4.48 -7.69
N GLU A 35 -9.81 5.36 -8.20
CA GLU A 35 -11.07 4.95 -8.80
C GLU A 35 -10.84 4.15 -10.08
N ILE A 36 -9.94 4.62 -10.96
CA ILE A 36 -9.54 3.88 -12.17
C ILE A 36 -9.00 2.50 -11.80
N LEU A 37 -8.14 2.44 -10.77
CA LEU A 37 -7.60 1.18 -10.26
C LEU A 37 -8.72 0.25 -9.80
N SER A 38 -9.73 0.74 -9.07
CA SER A 38 -10.82 -0.09 -8.57
C SER A 38 -11.59 -0.76 -9.70
N GLN A 39 -11.91 -0.02 -10.77
CA GLN A 39 -12.61 -0.55 -11.94
C GLN A 39 -11.81 -1.66 -12.63
N ILE A 40 -10.48 -1.51 -12.74
CA ILE A 40 -9.62 -2.53 -13.34
C ILE A 40 -9.51 -3.78 -12.46
N LEU A 41 -9.47 -3.61 -11.13
CA LEU A 41 -9.48 -4.74 -10.20
C LEU A 41 -10.79 -5.53 -10.28
N GLU A 42 -11.94 -4.86 -10.39
CA GLU A 42 -13.24 -5.50 -10.60
C GLU A 42 -13.28 -6.31 -11.90
N LEU A 43 -12.79 -5.74 -13.01
CA LEU A 43 -12.66 -6.46 -14.28
C LEU A 43 -11.76 -7.70 -14.19
N SER A 44 -10.80 -7.68 -13.26
CA SER A 44 -9.88 -8.80 -13.00
C SER A 44 -10.42 -9.80 -11.97
N ASN A 45 -11.69 -9.68 -11.55
CA ASN A 45 -12.34 -10.48 -10.51
C ASN A 45 -11.58 -10.45 -9.16
N ILE A 46 -10.94 -9.34 -8.84
CA ILE A 46 -10.31 -9.10 -7.54
C ILE A 46 -11.32 -8.38 -6.66
N ASP A 47 -11.58 -8.92 -5.45
CA ASP A 47 -12.43 -8.25 -4.47
C ASP A 47 -11.86 -6.86 -4.15
N VAL A 48 -12.63 -5.80 -4.41
CA VAL A 48 -12.21 -4.43 -4.16
C VAL A 48 -13.30 -3.63 -3.42
N ILE A 49 -12.87 -2.73 -2.56
CA ILE A 49 -13.71 -1.69 -1.95
C ILE A 49 -13.00 -0.37 -2.19
N TYR A 50 -13.65 0.53 -2.91
CA TYR A 50 -13.17 1.88 -3.13
C TYR A 50 -13.91 2.88 -2.25
N LYS A 51 -13.17 3.81 -1.63
CA LYS A 51 -13.69 4.86 -0.77
C LYS A 51 -12.94 6.18 -0.98
N TRP A 52 -13.70 7.27 -1.00
CA TRP A 52 -13.15 8.62 -1.02
C TRP A 52 -13.17 9.22 0.38
N ALA A 53 -12.04 9.72 0.88
CA ALA A 53 -11.97 10.41 2.16
C ALA A 53 -12.03 11.93 1.97
N ASN A 54 -12.95 12.59 2.68
CA ASN A 54 -13.17 14.03 2.55
C ASN A 54 -12.34 14.89 3.53
N ASN A 55 -11.94 14.32 4.66
CA ASN A 55 -11.17 14.98 5.72
C ASN A 55 -10.51 13.95 6.63
N LYS A 56 -9.70 14.41 7.58
CA LYS A 56 -8.96 13.55 8.54
C LYS A 56 -9.86 12.64 9.37
N ILE A 57 -11.04 13.11 9.78
CA ILE A 57 -12.00 12.33 10.58
C ILE A 57 -12.54 11.19 9.73
N HIS A 58 -13.02 11.51 8.53
CA HIS A 58 -13.53 10.51 7.60
C HIS A 58 -12.46 9.48 7.20
N LEU A 59 -11.20 9.90 7.02
CA LEU A 59 -10.09 8.98 6.80
C LEU A 59 -9.92 7.98 7.95
N ALA A 60 -10.01 8.46 9.21
CA ALA A 60 -9.93 7.58 10.37
C ALA A 60 -11.10 6.57 10.42
N GLU A 61 -12.31 6.99 10.07
CA GLU A 61 -13.49 6.12 9.95
C GLU A 61 -13.29 5.05 8.86
N LEU A 62 -12.81 5.44 7.68
CA LEU A 62 -12.53 4.51 6.57
C LEU A 62 -11.43 3.50 6.92
N LEU A 63 -10.42 3.91 7.70
CA LEU A 63 -9.43 2.97 8.23
C LEU A 63 -10.07 1.94 9.17
N GLN A 64 -11.08 2.31 9.97
CA GLN A 64 -11.83 1.33 10.77
C GLN A 64 -12.72 0.43 9.89
N GLU A 65 -13.30 0.94 8.80
CA GLU A 65 -14.01 0.11 7.82
C GLU A 65 -13.06 -0.89 7.17
N PHE A 66 -11.85 -0.46 6.78
CA PHE A 66 -10.81 -1.36 6.27
C PHE A 66 -10.50 -2.48 7.27
N LYS A 67 -10.32 -2.16 8.55
CA LYS A 67 -10.11 -3.17 9.60
C LYS A 67 -11.26 -4.19 9.66
N LYS A 68 -12.52 -3.71 9.61
CA LYS A 68 -13.73 -4.55 9.64
C LYS A 68 -13.91 -5.40 8.38
N SER A 69 -13.48 -4.92 7.21
CA SER A 69 -13.59 -5.62 5.93
C SER A 69 -12.79 -6.92 5.90
N LYS A 70 -11.79 -7.04 6.76
CA LYS A 70 -10.80 -8.14 6.78
C LYS A 70 -9.96 -8.23 5.50
N PHE A 71 -10.00 -7.25 4.62
CA PHE A 71 -9.14 -7.21 3.44
C PHE A 71 -7.67 -7.09 3.85
N ARG A 72 -6.82 -7.81 3.14
CA ARG A 72 -5.39 -7.90 3.48
C ARG A 72 -4.58 -6.73 2.95
N TYR A 73 -5.07 -6.06 1.91
CA TYR A 73 -4.34 -5.05 1.17
C TYR A 73 -5.03 -3.69 1.27
N LEU A 74 -4.29 -2.69 1.75
CA LEU A 74 -4.71 -1.30 1.76
C LEU A 74 -3.94 -0.55 0.68
N HIS A 75 -4.65 0.05 -0.25
CA HIS A 75 -4.10 0.97 -1.24
C HIS A 75 -4.53 2.39 -0.89
N ILE A 76 -3.58 3.32 -0.83
CA ILE A 76 -3.84 4.74 -0.59
C ILE A 76 -3.38 5.53 -1.79
N SER A 77 -4.28 6.32 -2.38
CA SER A 77 -3.98 7.30 -3.42
C SER A 77 -4.19 8.71 -2.89
N CYS A 78 -3.13 9.52 -2.87
CA CYS A 78 -3.19 10.89 -2.37
C CYS A 78 -1.99 11.73 -2.80
N HIS A 79 -2.08 13.04 -2.60
CA HIS A 79 -0.89 13.89 -2.56
C HIS A 79 -0.07 13.62 -1.31
N ALA A 80 1.25 13.73 -1.44
CA ALA A 80 2.15 13.57 -0.31
C ALA A 80 3.51 14.23 -0.56
N ASN A 81 4.25 14.39 0.52
CA ASN A 81 5.67 14.71 0.52
C ASN A 81 6.44 13.72 1.44
N GLU A 82 7.64 14.04 1.83
CA GLU A 82 8.47 13.17 2.67
C GLU A 82 7.98 13.07 4.12
N THR A 83 7.18 14.03 4.60
CA THR A 83 6.79 14.16 6.01
C THR A 83 5.30 14.07 6.26
N SER A 84 4.48 14.20 5.21
CA SER A 84 3.02 14.26 5.33
C SER A 84 2.31 13.69 4.10
N LEU A 85 1.06 13.25 4.33
CA LEU A 85 0.03 13.05 3.31
C LEU A 85 -0.84 14.31 3.29
N GLU A 86 -1.51 14.59 2.18
CA GLU A 86 -2.41 15.75 2.04
C GLU A 86 -3.84 15.28 1.75
N ILE A 87 -4.81 15.83 2.48
CA ILE A 87 -6.23 15.62 2.26
C ILE A 87 -6.95 16.97 2.10
N ASN A 88 -7.43 17.27 0.88
CA ASN A 88 -8.10 18.54 0.55
C ASN A 88 -7.33 19.79 0.98
N GLY A 89 -6.00 19.80 0.86
CA GLY A 89 -5.14 20.89 1.27
C GLY A 89 -4.68 20.84 2.74
N ASP A 90 -5.26 19.98 3.57
CA ASP A 90 -4.82 19.77 4.94
C ASP A 90 -3.70 18.74 5.00
N GLU A 91 -2.63 19.02 5.73
CA GLU A 91 -1.55 18.07 5.95
C GLU A 91 -1.88 17.07 7.07
N ILE A 92 -1.56 15.81 6.82
CA ILE A 92 -1.56 14.72 7.80
C ILE A 92 -0.11 14.29 7.95
N THR A 93 0.54 14.70 9.03
CA THR A 93 1.94 14.30 9.28
C THR A 93 2.07 12.79 9.39
N ASN A 94 3.28 12.25 9.12
CA ASN A 94 3.56 10.83 9.31
C ASN A 94 3.22 10.35 10.73
N SER A 95 3.36 11.22 11.74
CA SER A 95 3.00 10.93 13.13
C SER A 95 1.49 10.86 13.36
N GLU A 96 0.74 11.77 12.77
CA GLU A 96 -0.73 11.74 12.81
C GLU A 96 -1.26 10.50 12.09
N PHE A 97 -0.70 10.19 10.91
CA PHE A 97 -1.11 8.99 10.18
C PHE A 97 -0.78 7.69 10.94
N GLU A 98 0.38 7.63 11.62
CA GLU A 98 0.70 6.54 12.57
C GLU A 98 -0.40 6.41 13.64
N SER A 99 -0.81 7.53 14.23
CA SER A 99 -1.79 7.55 15.33
C SER A 99 -3.18 7.10 14.87
N ILE A 100 -3.72 7.64 13.77
CA ILE A 100 -5.06 7.28 13.27
C ILE A 100 -5.12 5.86 12.69
N SER A 101 -3.99 5.31 12.24
CA SER A 101 -3.89 3.94 11.72
C SER A 101 -3.46 2.90 12.77
N LYS A 102 -3.32 3.32 14.03
CA LYS A 102 -2.98 2.42 15.13
C LYS A 102 -4.02 1.30 15.26
N ASP A 103 -3.55 0.08 15.50
CA ASP A 103 -4.36 -1.14 15.63
C ASP A 103 -5.19 -1.53 14.38
N VAL A 104 -5.06 -0.76 13.29
CA VAL A 104 -5.72 -1.04 12.00
C VAL A 104 -4.83 -1.88 11.10
N LEU A 105 -3.55 -1.54 11.03
CA LEU A 105 -2.61 -2.03 10.01
C LEU A 105 -1.93 -3.36 10.38
N LYS A 106 -2.21 -3.91 11.55
CA LYS A 106 -1.58 -5.17 11.99
C LYS A 106 -1.77 -6.26 10.92
N ASN A 107 -0.63 -6.81 10.45
CA ASN A 107 -0.58 -7.87 9.46
C ASN A 107 -1.14 -7.49 8.07
N ARG A 108 -1.32 -6.22 7.77
CA ARG A 108 -1.79 -5.72 6.47
C ARG A 108 -0.59 -5.27 5.61
N ARG A 109 -0.77 -5.30 4.30
CA ARG A 109 0.18 -4.70 3.35
C ARG A 109 -0.39 -3.39 2.86
N ILE A 110 0.49 -2.39 2.78
CA ILE A 110 0.14 -1.03 2.38
C ILE A 110 0.83 -0.72 1.06
N PHE A 111 0.06 -0.22 0.11
CA PHE A 111 0.51 0.27 -1.17
C PHE A 111 0.21 1.76 -1.25
N LEU A 112 1.22 2.57 -1.59
CA LEU A 112 1.09 4.03 -1.64
C LEU A 112 1.27 4.55 -3.06
N SER A 113 0.18 5.00 -3.65
CA SER A 113 0.15 5.89 -4.81
C SER A 113 0.26 7.34 -4.32
N ALA A 114 1.45 7.71 -3.81
CA ALA A 114 1.68 8.99 -3.16
C ALA A 114 3.13 9.43 -3.32
N CYS A 115 3.34 10.69 -3.73
CA CYS A 115 4.66 11.25 -3.99
C CYS A 115 5.57 11.18 -2.76
N LYS A 116 6.79 10.61 -2.88
CA LYS A 116 7.84 10.57 -1.85
C LYS A 116 7.46 9.94 -0.50
N ALA A 117 6.21 9.50 -0.33
CA ALA A 117 5.71 8.97 0.95
C ALA A 117 6.35 7.64 1.34
N ALA A 118 6.76 6.81 0.37
CA ALA A 118 7.42 5.54 0.66
C ALA A 118 8.88 5.74 1.10
N ASN A 119 9.07 6.29 2.29
CA ASN A 119 10.35 6.59 2.90
C ASN A 119 10.57 5.83 4.22
N ARG A 120 11.74 6.01 4.84
CA ARG A 120 12.13 5.26 6.04
C ARG A 120 11.34 5.67 7.27
N ASP A 121 10.98 6.95 7.42
CA ASP A 121 10.24 7.42 8.60
C ASP A 121 8.84 6.83 8.61
N LEU A 122 8.07 6.99 7.52
CA LEU A 122 6.73 6.43 7.42
C LEU A 122 6.76 4.89 7.55
N ALA A 123 7.73 4.22 6.93
CA ALA A 123 7.87 2.78 7.05
C ALA A 123 8.16 2.32 8.49
N ALA A 124 9.00 3.03 9.24
CA ALA A 124 9.26 2.71 10.65
C ALA A 124 8.00 2.84 11.50
N ARG A 125 7.18 3.86 11.25
CA ARG A 125 5.91 4.08 11.93
C ARG A 125 4.90 2.99 11.62
N LEU A 126 4.65 2.72 10.35
CA LEU A 126 3.59 1.79 9.96
C LEU A 126 4.00 0.32 10.11
N VAL A 127 5.23 -0.05 9.72
CA VAL A 127 5.67 -1.45 9.75
C VAL A 127 6.19 -1.85 11.14
N SER A 128 7.00 -1.00 11.80
CA SER A 128 7.57 -1.38 13.09
C SER A 128 6.62 -1.09 14.27
N LYS A 129 5.97 0.08 14.31
CA LYS A 129 5.10 0.45 15.44
C LYS A 129 3.67 -0.05 15.26
N ASN A 130 3.03 0.19 14.09
CA ASN A 130 1.65 -0.25 13.82
C ASN A 130 1.55 -1.70 13.35
N ASN A 131 2.69 -2.42 13.30
CA ASN A 131 2.73 -3.82 12.95
C ASN A 131 2.19 -4.17 11.55
N ALA A 132 2.20 -3.23 10.60
CA ALA A 132 1.95 -3.56 9.21
C ALA A 132 2.97 -4.59 8.72
N TYR A 133 2.55 -5.46 7.80
CA TYR A 133 3.45 -6.48 7.25
C TYR A 133 4.46 -5.87 6.28
N SER A 134 4.01 -4.91 5.47
CA SER A 134 4.87 -4.20 4.52
C SER A 134 4.27 -2.88 4.05
N LEU A 135 5.15 -2.00 3.56
CA LEU A 135 4.84 -0.75 2.87
C LEU A 135 5.57 -0.75 1.51
N LEU A 136 4.84 -0.51 0.44
CA LEU A 136 5.37 -0.37 -0.92
C LEU A 136 4.87 0.94 -1.51
N GLY A 137 5.75 1.69 -2.18
CA GLY A 137 5.37 2.92 -2.84
C GLY A 137 6.56 3.62 -3.50
N VAL A 138 6.31 4.78 -4.07
CA VAL A 138 7.27 5.52 -4.89
C VAL A 138 8.05 6.54 -4.04
N PRO A 139 9.39 6.60 -4.15
CA PRO A 139 10.21 7.56 -3.39
C PRO A 139 10.44 8.89 -4.12
N ILE A 140 9.76 9.13 -5.23
CA ILE A 140 9.89 10.32 -6.07
C ILE A 140 8.53 10.97 -6.31
N ASN A 141 8.52 12.14 -6.94
CA ASN A 141 7.27 12.69 -7.48
C ASN A 141 6.77 11.79 -8.62
N LEU A 142 5.52 11.39 -8.55
CA LEU A 142 4.87 10.56 -9.55
C LEU A 142 3.69 11.34 -10.14
N ARG A 143 3.60 11.35 -11.46
CA ARG A 143 2.46 11.94 -12.17
C ARG A 143 1.28 10.97 -12.14
N PHE A 144 0.06 11.47 -12.13
CA PHE A 144 -1.16 10.65 -12.12
C PHE A 144 -1.26 9.69 -13.29
N ASP A 145 -0.90 10.12 -14.52
CA ASP A 145 -0.89 9.24 -15.69
C ASP A 145 0.05 8.04 -15.53
N LYS A 146 1.20 8.23 -14.88
CA LYS A 146 2.14 7.17 -14.58
C LYS A 146 1.62 6.23 -13.48
N SER A 147 0.97 6.80 -12.47
CA SER A 147 0.35 6.05 -11.38
C SER A 147 -0.79 5.17 -11.91
N ALA A 148 -1.68 5.76 -12.71
CA ALA A 148 -2.82 5.08 -13.32
C ALA A 148 -2.43 3.90 -14.25
N LEU A 149 -1.19 3.85 -14.72
CA LEU A 149 -0.67 2.71 -15.49
C LEU A 149 0.11 1.72 -14.62
N PHE A 150 0.90 2.23 -13.66
CA PHE A 150 1.79 1.40 -12.84
C PHE A 150 1.02 0.46 -11.92
N TRP A 151 0.06 0.98 -11.16
CA TRP A 151 -0.65 0.19 -10.15
C TRP A 151 -1.55 -0.89 -10.76
N PRO A 152 -2.37 -0.62 -11.79
CA PRO A 152 -3.10 -1.69 -12.47
C PRO A 152 -2.20 -2.78 -13.03
N CYS A 153 -1.09 -2.42 -13.67
CA CYS A 153 -0.11 -3.39 -14.17
C CYS A 153 0.47 -4.24 -13.04
N PHE A 154 0.85 -3.62 -11.91
CA PHE A 154 1.36 -4.34 -10.74
C PHE A 154 0.33 -5.34 -10.21
N TYR A 155 -0.92 -4.91 -9.99
CA TYR A 155 -1.96 -5.80 -9.46
C TYR A 155 -2.34 -6.91 -10.42
N HIS A 156 -2.42 -6.62 -11.72
CA HIS A 156 -2.67 -7.64 -12.74
C HIS A 156 -1.57 -8.71 -12.71
N LEU A 157 -0.31 -8.32 -12.82
CA LEU A 157 0.80 -9.27 -12.87
C LEU A 157 0.96 -10.10 -11.59
N ILE A 158 0.71 -9.51 -10.42
CA ILE A 158 0.82 -10.28 -9.18
C ILE A 158 -0.35 -11.22 -8.96
N ASN A 159 -1.54 -10.85 -9.43
CA ASN A 159 -2.72 -11.72 -9.39
C ASN A 159 -2.57 -12.93 -10.31
N GLU A 160 -1.93 -12.79 -11.47
CA GLU A 160 -1.60 -13.91 -12.36
C GLU A 160 -0.63 -14.92 -11.72
N ILE A 161 0.21 -14.48 -10.78
CA ILE A 161 1.12 -15.38 -10.06
C ILE A 161 0.35 -16.20 -9.00
N ASP A 162 -0.45 -15.52 -8.18
CA ASP A 162 -1.24 -16.17 -7.12
C ASP A 162 -2.45 -15.29 -6.76
N ALA A 163 -3.63 -15.68 -7.21
CA ALA A 163 -4.89 -14.98 -6.97
C ALA A 163 -5.38 -15.08 -5.51
N SER A 164 -4.68 -15.80 -4.64
CA SER A 164 -5.08 -15.98 -3.24
C SER A 164 -4.23 -15.17 -2.25
N LYS A 165 -3.02 -14.80 -2.61
CA LYS A 165 -2.07 -14.06 -1.75
C LYS A 165 -0.94 -13.41 -2.55
N MET A 166 -0.35 -12.38 -1.96
CA MET A 166 0.88 -11.73 -2.46
C MET A 166 2.03 -12.11 -1.52
N ARG A 167 2.88 -13.04 -1.91
CA ARG A 167 4.12 -13.35 -1.17
C ARG A 167 5.13 -12.23 -1.36
N ARG A 168 6.09 -12.12 -0.45
CA ARG A 168 7.13 -11.08 -0.52
C ARG A 168 7.96 -11.21 -1.80
N GLU A 169 8.33 -12.42 -2.14
CA GLU A 169 9.14 -12.75 -3.30
C GLU A 169 8.41 -12.35 -4.59
N ASP A 170 7.12 -12.69 -4.69
CA ASP A 170 6.27 -12.38 -5.83
C ASP A 170 6.11 -10.84 -5.98
N ILE A 171 5.92 -10.11 -4.86
CA ILE A 171 5.88 -8.65 -4.87
C ILE A 171 7.19 -8.07 -5.41
N VAL A 172 8.34 -8.53 -4.92
CA VAL A 172 9.64 -8.01 -5.33
C VAL A 172 9.89 -8.28 -6.81
N GLU A 173 9.56 -9.48 -7.29
CA GLU A 173 9.71 -9.84 -8.70
C GLU A 173 8.78 -9.01 -9.60
N THR A 174 7.50 -8.92 -9.24
CA THR A 174 6.50 -8.14 -10.00
C THR A 174 6.88 -6.66 -10.05
N VAL A 175 7.27 -6.09 -8.91
CA VAL A 175 7.69 -4.68 -8.86
C VAL A 175 8.92 -4.44 -9.74
N LYS A 176 9.89 -5.36 -9.81
CA LYS A 176 11.03 -5.23 -10.73
C LYS A 176 10.58 -5.14 -12.19
N LYS A 177 9.63 -5.97 -12.60
CA LYS A 177 9.05 -5.92 -13.96
C LYS A 177 8.40 -4.56 -14.23
N CYS A 178 7.56 -4.07 -13.31
CA CYS A 178 6.91 -2.76 -13.43
C CYS A 178 7.91 -1.59 -13.42
N VAL A 179 8.91 -1.63 -12.55
CA VAL A 179 9.98 -0.61 -12.47
C VAL A 179 10.72 -0.49 -13.80
N ASN A 180 11.09 -1.61 -14.41
CA ASN A 180 11.78 -1.61 -15.70
C ASN A 180 10.86 -1.13 -16.83
N LEU A 181 9.59 -1.53 -16.83
CA LEU A 181 8.63 -1.15 -17.87
C LEU A 181 8.31 0.35 -17.85
N PHE A 182 8.06 0.91 -16.67
CA PHE A 182 7.60 2.29 -16.51
C PHE A 182 8.71 3.29 -16.17
N ASN A 183 9.93 2.82 -15.90
CA ASN A 183 11.04 3.63 -15.42
C ASN A 183 10.71 4.41 -14.12
N ILE A 184 10.02 3.74 -13.19
CA ILE A 184 9.57 4.31 -11.93
C ILE A 184 10.26 3.58 -10.77
N PRO A 185 11.14 4.22 -9.99
CA PRO A 185 11.78 3.60 -8.84
C PRO A 185 10.77 3.34 -7.71
N VAL A 186 10.94 2.24 -6.99
CA VAL A 186 10.07 1.85 -5.88
C VAL A 186 10.88 1.52 -4.64
N ASN A 187 10.36 1.88 -3.48
CA ASN A 187 10.81 1.39 -2.19
C ASN A 187 9.81 0.36 -1.65
N TYR A 188 10.33 -0.77 -1.22
CA TYR A 188 9.58 -1.78 -0.51
C TYR A 188 10.19 -2.00 0.88
N TYR A 189 9.41 -1.80 1.91
CA TYR A 189 9.76 -2.03 3.31
C TYR A 189 8.93 -3.16 3.86
N ALA A 190 9.55 -4.10 4.56
CA ALA A 190 8.86 -5.22 5.15
C ALA A 190 9.37 -5.51 6.56
N LYS A 191 8.56 -6.19 7.35
CA LYS A 191 9.00 -6.73 8.65
C LYS A 191 10.27 -7.55 8.49
N SER A 192 11.20 -7.35 9.41
CA SER A 192 12.37 -8.19 9.58
C SER A 192 12.09 -9.27 10.62
N ASN A 193 12.82 -10.38 10.56
CA ASN A 193 12.82 -11.40 11.61
C ASN A 193 13.44 -10.89 12.93
N TYR A 194 14.13 -9.75 12.89
CA TYR A 194 14.67 -9.11 14.09
C TYR A 194 13.70 -8.06 14.60
N PRO A 195 13.37 -8.05 15.90
CA PRO A 195 12.48 -7.05 16.50
C PRO A 195 12.93 -5.63 16.13
N ASN A 196 11.97 -4.77 15.82
CA ASN A 196 12.18 -3.34 15.50
C ASN A 196 13.11 -3.04 14.30
N LYS A 197 13.46 -4.04 13.49
CA LYS A 197 14.24 -3.83 12.27
C LYS A 197 13.35 -3.91 11.02
N LEU A 198 13.60 -2.99 10.09
CA LEU A 198 12.99 -2.99 8.76
C LEU A 198 13.92 -3.67 7.75
N ARG A 199 13.35 -4.51 6.89
CA ARG A 199 13.99 -4.88 5.62
C ARG A 199 13.59 -3.85 4.58
N ARG A 200 14.57 -3.29 3.88
CA ARG A 200 14.34 -2.35 2.78
C ARG A 200 14.87 -2.91 1.47
N PHE A 201 14.03 -2.89 0.46
CA PHE A 201 14.38 -3.19 -0.91
C PHE A 201 14.23 -1.89 -1.73
N LYS A 202 15.33 -1.36 -2.23
CA LYS A 202 15.34 -0.25 -3.19
C LYS A 202 15.32 -0.87 -4.58
N ILE A 203 14.19 -0.81 -5.26
CA ILE A 203 14.06 -1.35 -6.61
C ILE A 203 14.19 -0.19 -7.58
N ARG A 204 15.19 -0.27 -8.43
CA ARG A 204 15.58 0.74 -9.40
C ARG A 204 15.61 0.12 -10.79
N VAL A 205 15.54 0.96 -11.79
CA VAL A 205 15.76 0.57 -13.18
C VAL A 205 17.17 0.01 -13.28
N GLY A 206 17.32 -1.16 -13.91
CA GLY A 206 18.60 -1.82 -14.17
C GLY A 206 19.29 -1.26 -15.39
#